data_57fea7ffcd69ac73fb4fabaf0c91eb62
#
_entry.id   57fea7ffcd69ac73fb4fabaf0c91eb62
#
_cell.length_a   1.000
_cell.length_b   1.000
_cell.length_c   1.000
_cell.angle_alpha   90.00
_cell.angle_beta   90.00
_cell.angle_gamma   90.00
#
_symmetry.space_group_name_H-M   'P 1'
#
loop_
_entity.id
_entity.type
_entity.pdbx_description
1 polymer ?
#
loop_
_entity_poly.entity_id
_entity_poly.type
_entity_poly.pdbx_seq_one_letter_code
_entity_poly.pdbx_strand_id
1 'polypeptide(L)'
;MVGRSEAESFLRDFARRHRGVRLGYLFGRLALFADRRVFAKVVNGRLECRAKRRAQDSQFHWIALCTTGSASQLQAVVELERSASLVVQQRENENIQLEIG
;
A
#
# COMPACT_ATOMS: atom_id res chain seq x y z
N MET A 1 -6.17 -7.66 26.78
CA MET A 1 -6.50 -6.42 26.20
C MET A 1 -6.33 -6.43 24.70
N VAL A 2 -7.17 -5.78 24.10
CA VAL A 2 -7.11 -5.74 22.65
C VAL A 2 -6.11 -4.69 22.22
N GLY A 3 -4.98 -5.12 21.77
CA GLY A 3 -4.05 -4.23 21.17
C GLY A 3 -4.43 -3.95 19.73
N ARG A 4 -3.54 -3.31 19.05
CA ARG A 4 -3.67 -3.14 17.62
C ARG A 4 -3.54 -4.48 16.95
N SER A 5 -4.24 -4.64 15.84
CA SER A 5 -4.13 -5.85 15.07
C SER A 5 -2.70 -6.02 14.55
N GLU A 6 -2.35 -7.25 14.24
CA GLU A 6 -1.05 -7.55 13.64
C GLU A 6 -0.85 -6.79 12.33
N ALA A 7 -1.91 -6.65 11.55
CA ALA A 7 -1.86 -5.90 10.30
C ALA A 7 -1.51 -4.43 10.53
N GLU A 8 -2.10 -3.81 11.55
CA GLU A 8 -1.80 -2.41 11.87
C GLU A 8 -0.35 -2.23 12.30
N SER A 9 0.12 -3.13 13.15
CA SER A 9 1.52 -3.09 13.59
C SER A 9 2.46 -3.23 12.41
N PHE A 10 2.14 -4.11 11.49
CA PHE A 10 2.93 -4.32 10.29
C PHE A 10 2.99 -3.05 9.44
N LEU A 11 1.87 -2.37 9.24
CA LEU A 11 1.85 -1.13 8.48
C LEU A 11 2.67 -0.04 9.13
N ARG A 12 2.60 0.09 10.45
CA ARG A 12 3.36 1.10 11.17
C ARG A 12 4.86 0.87 11.03
N ASP A 13 5.28 -0.38 11.13
CA ASP A 13 6.69 -0.74 10.94
C ASP A 13 7.16 -0.45 9.53
N PHE A 14 6.35 -0.78 8.54
CA PHE A 14 6.67 -0.53 7.15
C PHE A 14 6.88 0.97 6.90
N ALA A 15 5.99 1.80 7.43
CA ALA A 15 6.07 3.25 7.23
C ALA A 15 7.36 3.81 7.84
N ARG A 16 7.78 3.29 9.01
CA ARG A 16 9.01 3.76 9.65
C ARG A 16 10.26 3.41 8.86
N ARG A 17 10.23 2.32 8.12
CA ARG A 17 11.39 1.80 7.39
C ARG A 17 11.51 2.32 5.97
N HIS A 18 10.49 2.95 5.46
CA HIS A 18 10.46 3.37 4.05
C HIS A 18 10.23 4.86 3.93
N ARG A 19 11.20 5.57 3.38
CA ARG A 19 11.05 6.99 3.06
C ARG A 19 10.03 7.14 1.94
N GLY A 20 9.30 8.24 2.00
CA GLY A 20 8.29 8.50 0.98
C GLY A 20 6.97 7.80 1.25
N VAL A 21 6.91 6.98 2.28
CA VAL A 21 5.67 6.32 2.70
C VAL A 21 5.14 7.04 3.94
N ARG A 22 3.88 7.45 3.91
CA ARG A 22 3.25 8.16 5.01
C ARG A 22 2.13 7.34 5.60
N LEU A 23 2.08 7.31 6.91
CA LEU A 23 1.01 6.67 7.64
C LEU A 23 -0.12 7.68 7.83
N GLY A 24 -1.35 7.26 7.60
CA GLY A 24 -2.50 8.12 7.79
C GLY A 24 -3.78 7.31 7.91
N TYR A 25 -4.90 7.96 7.68
CA TYR A 25 -6.21 7.33 7.80
C TYR A 25 -7.03 7.56 6.54
N LEU A 26 -7.74 6.52 6.14
CA LEU A 26 -8.67 6.58 5.03
C LEU A 26 -10.02 6.09 5.55
N PHE A 27 -11.01 6.97 5.62
CA PHE A 27 -12.33 6.66 6.17
C PHE A 27 -12.25 6.02 7.56
N GLY A 28 -11.36 6.60 8.42
CA GLY A 28 -11.19 6.11 9.78
C GLY A 28 -10.35 4.85 9.93
N ARG A 29 -9.81 4.32 8.85
CA ARG A 29 -8.97 3.11 8.86
C ARG A 29 -7.53 3.46 8.59
N LEU A 30 -6.63 2.75 9.26
CA LEU A 30 -5.19 2.97 9.07
C LEU A 30 -4.80 2.65 7.63
N ALA A 31 -3.99 3.52 7.04
CA ALA A 31 -3.60 3.38 5.64
C ALA A 31 -2.20 3.91 5.40
N LEU A 32 -1.60 3.49 4.30
CA LEU A 32 -0.31 3.99 3.84
C LEU A 32 -0.48 4.73 2.52
N PHE A 33 0.25 5.83 2.42
CA PHE A 33 0.22 6.70 1.25
C PHE A 33 1.62 6.86 0.67
N ALA A 34 1.72 6.84 -0.63
CA ALA A 34 2.93 7.19 -1.36
C ALA A 34 2.56 8.28 -2.34
N ASP A 35 3.30 9.40 -2.28
CA ASP A 35 3.05 10.54 -3.17
C ASP A 35 1.58 10.97 -3.15
N ARG A 36 1.00 11.05 -1.94
CA ARG A 36 -0.37 11.46 -1.67
C ARG A 36 -1.44 10.47 -2.18
N ARG A 37 -1.04 9.30 -2.63
CA ARG A 37 -1.98 8.27 -3.08
C ARG A 37 -1.96 7.10 -2.13
N VAL A 38 -3.14 6.63 -1.73
CA VAL A 38 -3.24 5.47 -0.87
C VAL A 38 -2.83 4.22 -1.65
N PHE A 39 -1.99 3.38 -1.05
CA PHE A 39 -1.64 2.11 -1.68
C PHE A 39 -1.86 0.91 -0.78
N ALA A 40 -2.09 1.12 0.51
CA ALA A 40 -2.35 0.03 1.44
C ALA A 40 -3.30 0.52 2.53
N LYS A 41 -4.06 -0.42 3.09
CA LYS A 41 -4.99 -0.11 4.17
C LYS A 41 -5.26 -1.36 4.99
N VAL A 42 -5.79 -1.14 6.21
CA VAL A 42 -6.24 -2.23 7.07
C VAL A 42 -7.76 -2.19 7.13
N VAL A 43 -8.39 -3.29 6.77
CA VAL A 43 -9.85 -3.42 6.77
C VAL A 43 -10.21 -4.66 7.59
N ASN A 44 -10.92 -4.45 8.69
CA ASN A 44 -11.36 -5.54 9.57
C ASN A 44 -10.20 -6.47 9.96
N GLY A 45 -9.06 -5.86 10.32
CA GLY A 45 -7.88 -6.62 10.74
C GLY A 45 -7.10 -7.24 9.61
N ARG A 46 -7.47 -7.01 8.35
CA ARG A 46 -6.77 -7.52 7.19
C ARG A 46 -5.98 -6.42 6.49
N LEU A 47 -4.76 -6.75 6.09
CA LEU A 47 -3.94 -5.85 5.31
C LEU A 47 -4.27 -6.03 3.83
N GLU A 48 -4.54 -4.92 3.15
CA GLU A 48 -4.80 -4.93 1.72
C GLU A 48 -3.90 -3.89 1.04
N CYS A 49 -3.46 -4.19 -0.17
CA CYS A 49 -2.71 -3.22 -0.96
C CYS A 49 -3.22 -3.21 -2.39
N ARG A 50 -2.89 -2.14 -3.10
CA ARG A 50 -3.25 -2.02 -4.52
C ARG A 50 -2.31 -2.86 -5.37
N ALA A 51 -2.86 -3.48 -6.39
CA ALA A 51 -2.09 -4.31 -7.30
C ALA A 51 -2.72 -4.27 -8.68
N LYS A 52 -1.93 -4.62 -9.67
CA LYS A 52 -2.42 -4.80 -11.04
C LYS A 52 -2.26 -6.26 -11.42
N ARG A 53 -3.25 -6.79 -12.12
CA ARG A 53 -3.16 -8.16 -12.64
C ARG A 53 -2.14 -8.25 -13.77
N ARG A 54 -2.09 -7.21 -14.60
CA ARG A 54 -1.16 -7.11 -15.73
C ARG A 54 -0.55 -5.73 -15.74
N ALA A 55 0.66 -5.61 -16.22
CA ALA A 55 1.35 -4.33 -16.26
C ALA A 55 0.60 -3.28 -17.07
N GLN A 56 -0.11 -3.69 -18.11
CA GLN A 56 -0.85 -2.77 -18.97
C GLN A 56 -2.22 -2.37 -18.44
N ASP A 57 -2.68 -2.95 -17.33
CA ASP A 57 -3.97 -2.59 -16.77
C ASP A 57 -3.96 -1.15 -16.31
N SER A 58 -5.05 -0.42 -16.58
CA SER A 58 -5.18 0.95 -16.13
C SER A 58 -5.77 1.06 -14.73
N GLN A 59 -6.36 -0.01 -14.22
CA GLN A 59 -7.03 -0.01 -12.94
C GLN A 59 -6.31 -0.89 -11.93
N PHE A 60 -6.34 -0.43 -10.68
CA PHE A 60 -5.81 -1.20 -9.56
C PHE A 60 -6.91 -2.03 -8.92
N HIS A 61 -6.49 -3.14 -8.36
CA HIS A 61 -7.33 -3.98 -7.51
C HIS A 61 -6.76 -3.99 -6.10
N TRP A 62 -7.61 -4.24 -5.13
CA TRP A 62 -7.17 -4.45 -3.75
C TRP A 62 -6.95 -5.93 -3.51
N ILE A 63 -5.76 -6.29 -3.08
CA ILE A 63 -5.44 -7.68 -2.75
C ILE A 63 -5.12 -7.78 -1.26
N ALA A 64 -5.54 -8.88 -0.64
CA ALA A 64 -5.26 -9.14 0.76
C ALA A 64 -3.88 -9.74 0.91
N LEU A 65 -3.15 -9.31 1.95
CA LEU A 65 -1.81 -9.82 2.24
C LEU A 65 -1.82 -10.51 3.59
N CYS A 66 -1.12 -11.62 3.67
CA CYS A 66 -0.93 -12.34 4.92
C CYS A 66 0.26 -11.73 5.67
N THR A 67 0.09 -11.44 6.96
CA THR A 67 1.17 -10.92 7.78
C THR A 67 1.56 -11.86 8.90
N THR A 68 1.06 -13.09 8.86
CA THR A 68 1.33 -14.11 9.87
C THR A 68 2.48 -15.00 9.42
N GLY A 69 3.55 -15.03 10.22
CA GLY A 69 4.72 -15.84 9.90
C GLY A 69 5.77 -15.08 9.10
N SER A 70 7.02 -15.46 9.28
CA SER A 70 8.15 -14.72 8.71
C SER A 70 8.13 -14.69 7.18
N ALA A 71 7.83 -15.84 6.56
CA ALA A 71 7.79 -15.91 5.09
C ALA A 71 6.70 -15.02 4.51
N SER A 72 5.51 -15.04 5.14
CA SER A 72 4.41 -14.19 4.71
C SER A 72 4.73 -12.71 4.89
N GLN A 73 5.39 -12.36 5.97
CA GLN A 73 5.77 -10.98 6.22
C GLN A 73 6.76 -10.47 5.19
N LEU A 74 7.74 -11.29 4.79
CA LEU A 74 8.67 -10.92 3.73
C LEU A 74 7.95 -10.70 2.41
N GLN A 75 7.02 -11.59 2.09
CA GLN A 75 6.23 -11.45 0.87
C GLN A 75 5.38 -10.18 0.92
N ALA A 76 4.79 -9.88 2.07
CA ALA A 76 3.99 -8.68 2.23
C ALA A 76 4.83 -7.42 2.04
N VAL A 77 6.06 -7.39 2.53
CA VAL A 77 6.96 -6.26 2.31
C VAL A 77 7.20 -6.04 0.82
N VAL A 78 7.48 -7.12 0.09
CA VAL A 78 7.70 -7.04 -1.36
C VAL A 78 6.46 -6.48 -2.07
N GLU A 79 5.29 -6.96 -1.71
CA GLU A 79 4.04 -6.51 -2.32
C GLU A 79 3.75 -5.05 -1.99
N LEU A 80 4.01 -4.61 -0.76
CA LEU A 80 3.81 -3.22 -0.38
C LEU A 80 4.77 -2.30 -1.12
N GLU A 81 6.03 -2.71 -1.29
CA GLU A 81 7.00 -1.92 -2.04
C GLU A 81 6.59 -1.80 -3.50
N ARG A 82 6.12 -2.89 -4.08
CA ARG A 82 5.63 -2.88 -5.46
C ARG A 82 4.41 -1.97 -5.59
N SER A 83 3.48 -2.05 -4.65
CA SER A 83 2.26 -1.25 -4.66
C SER A 83 2.59 0.24 -4.57
N ALA A 84 3.50 0.62 -3.69
CA ALA A 84 3.93 2.01 -3.55
C ALA A 84 4.51 2.53 -4.87
N SER A 85 5.36 1.73 -5.51
CA SER A 85 5.96 2.10 -6.80
C SER A 85 4.92 2.27 -7.88
N LEU A 86 3.92 1.39 -7.91
CA LEU A 86 2.87 1.45 -8.94
C LEU A 86 2.05 2.73 -8.84
N VAL A 87 1.69 3.15 -7.63
CA VAL A 87 0.86 4.37 -7.50
C VAL A 87 1.68 5.62 -7.80
N VAL A 88 2.95 5.65 -7.47
CA VAL A 88 3.83 6.76 -7.82
C VAL A 88 4.00 6.84 -9.34
N GLN A 89 4.24 5.71 -9.97
CA GLN A 89 4.40 5.64 -11.42
C GLN A 89 3.15 6.12 -12.15
N GLN A 90 1.98 5.72 -11.68
CA GLN A 90 0.74 6.17 -12.30
C GLN A 90 0.58 7.68 -12.19
N ARG A 91 0.93 8.27 -11.06
CA ARG A 91 0.84 9.70 -10.89
C ARG A 91 1.81 10.43 -11.82
N GLU A 92 3.03 9.93 -11.97
CA GLU A 92 4.00 10.51 -12.90
C GLU A 92 3.47 10.46 -14.33
N ASN A 93 2.88 9.35 -14.74
CA ASN A 93 2.30 9.21 -16.07
C ASN A 93 1.16 10.20 -16.31
N GLU A 94 0.31 10.39 -15.30
CA GLU A 94 -0.77 11.36 -15.38
C GLU A 94 -0.24 12.78 -15.54
N ASN A 95 0.81 13.13 -14.80
CA ASN A 95 1.43 14.45 -14.90
C ASN A 95 2.03 14.68 -16.28
N ILE A 96 2.67 13.66 -16.84
CA ILE A 96 3.24 13.76 -18.19
C ILE A 96 2.14 14.00 -19.22
N GLN A 97 1.02 13.30 -19.09
CA GLN A 97 -0.10 13.48 -20.00
C GLN A 97 -0.69 14.88 -19.90
N LEU A 98 -0.76 15.43 -18.70
CA LEU A 98 -1.25 16.80 -18.51
C LEU A 98 -0.32 17.83 -19.14
N GLU A 99 0.99 17.60 -19.08
CA GLU A 99 1.96 18.50 -19.68
C GLU A 99 1.91 18.47 -21.21
N ILE A 100 1.66 17.32 -21.78
CA ILE A 100 1.60 17.13 -23.22
C ILE A 100 0.27 17.62 -23.78
N GLY A 101 -0.78 17.36 -23.05
CA GLY A 101 -2.12 17.69 -23.48
C GLY A 101 -2.49 19.12 -23.20
#